data_fffd685088bf8005bf1cf076fab4f3cc
#
_entry.id   fffd685088bf8005bf1cf076fab4f3cc
#
_cell.length_a   1.000
_cell.length_b   1.000
_cell.length_c   1.000
_cell.angle_alpha   90.00
_cell.angle_beta   90.00
_cell.angle_gamma   90.00
#
_symmetry.space_group_name_H-M   'P 1'
#
loop_
_entity.id
_entity.type
_entity.pdbx_description
1 polymer ?
#
loop_
_entity_poly.entity_id
_entity_poly.type
_entity_poly.pdbx_seq_one_letter_code
_entity_poly.pdbx_strand_id
1 'polypeptide(L)'
;PKAAIQQLLRLFLELKKQYNDKGVNNTLYLEYIYRFSALFQQIENYDAAHNIVDSITTLQHLFKDVLTKETLDFKGQPLNGLQIMGMLESRVLDFETVIIVSVNEGILPAGKTKNSFIPFDVKIENNLPTYKEKDAVYTYHFYRLLHRAKAVHLVYNTEPEVLKGSEPSRFIAQLELEDHHQCRHQILTPKVPKISTSPLLVKKTKPILESLQALAERGLSPSSLGQY
;
A
#
# COMPACT_ATOMS: atom_id res chain seq x y z
N PRO A 1 11.34 25.12 -15.72
CA PRO A 1 10.75 24.36 -14.61
C PRO A 1 9.85 25.22 -13.73
N LYS A 2 10.23 26.48 -13.37
CA LYS A 2 9.42 27.39 -12.53
C LYS A 2 8.01 27.61 -13.08
N ALA A 3 7.88 27.86 -14.38
CA ALA A 3 6.58 28.01 -15.02
C ALA A 3 5.71 26.74 -14.91
N ALA A 4 6.31 25.55 -14.91
CA ALA A 4 5.59 24.30 -14.75
C ALA A 4 4.98 24.17 -13.34
N ILE A 5 5.72 24.54 -12.30
CA ILE A 5 5.23 24.53 -10.92
C ILE A 5 4.03 25.47 -10.77
N GLN A 6 4.16 26.69 -11.30
CA GLN A 6 3.07 27.67 -11.25
C GLN A 6 1.82 27.23 -12.02
N GLN A 7 2.00 26.58 -13.17
CA GLN A 7 0.88 26.04 -13.93
C GLN A 7 0.19 24.88 -13.22
N LEU A 8 0.95 24.00 -12.54
CA LEU A 8 0.38 22.95 -11.73
C LEU A 8 -0.42 23.50 -10.54
N LEU A 9 0.12 24.50 -9.84
CA LEU A 9 -0.61 25.17 -8.76
C LEU A 9 -1.91 25.81 -9.24
N ARG A 10 -1.91 26.46 -10.40
CA ARG A 10 -3.15 26.99 -11.04
C ARG A 10 -4.14 25.87 -11.35
N LEU A 11 -3.67 24.76 -11.92
CA LEU A 11 -4.51 23.60 -12.22
C LEU A 11 -5.19 23.06 -10.94
N PHE A 12 -4.46 22.93 -9.85
CA PHE A 12 -5.03 22.48 -8.57
C PHE A 12 -6.08 23.45 -8.04
N LEU A 13 -5.91 24.75 -8.20
CA LEU A 13 -6.91 25.75 -7.83
C LEU A 13 -8.19 25.62 -8.67
N GLU A 14 -8.07 25.40 -9.97
CA GLU A 14 -9.24 25.18 -10.83
C GLU A 14 -9.96 23.86 -10.50
N LEU A 15 -9.20 22.78 -10.27
CA LEU A 15 -9.78 21.51 -9.84
C LEU A 15 -10.52 21.66 -8.51
N LYS A 16 -9.93 22.38 -7.55
CA LYS A 16 -10.57 22.66 -6.25
C LYS A 16 -11.91 23.37 -6.41
N LYS A 17 -11.98 24.40 -7.29
CA LYS A 17 -13.24 25.09 -7.59
C LYS A 17 -14.29 24.14 -8.17
N GLN A 18 -13.92 23.36 -9.19
CA GLN A 18 -14.84 22.41 -9.82
C GLN A 18 -15.39 21.34 -8.86
N TYR A 19 -14.58 20.86 -7.92
CA TYR A 19 -15.02 19.86 -6.96
C TYR A 19 -15.87 20.46 -5.83
N ASN A 20 -15.64 21.73 -5.46
CA ASN A 20 -16.51 22.43 -4.49
C ASN A 20 -17.91 22.71 -5.06
N ASP A 21 -18.00 23.09 -6.35
CA ASP A 21 -19.27 23.48 -6.98
C ASP A 21 -20.22 22.28 -7.24
N LYS A 22 -19.68 21.07 -7.31
CA LYS A 22 -20.46 19.86 -7.64
C LYS A 22 -21.24 19.26 -6.46
N GLY A 23 -21.15 19.79 -5.25
CA GLY A 23 -21.95 19.39 -4.09
C GLY A 23 -21.88 17.90 -3.68
N VAL A 24 -21.03 17.12 -4.33
CA VAL A 24 -20.80 15.70 -4.04
C VAL A 24 -19.82 15.62 -2.87
N ASN A 25 -19.98 14.62 -2.03
CA ASN A 25 -19.12 14.38 -0.86
C ASN A 25 -17.70 13.97 -1.29
N ASN A 26 -16.96 14.93 -1.86
CA ASN A 26 -15.64 14.78 -2.49
C ASN A 26 -14.49 15.11 -1.52
N THR A 27 -14.72 14.95 -0.22
CA THR A 27 -13.75 15.31 0.84
C THR A 27 -12.36 14.71 0.58
N LEU A 28 -12.30 13.46 0.12
CA LEU A 28 -11.05 12.78 -0.17
C LEU A 28 -10.29 13.43 -1.35
N TYR A 29 -10.99 13.77 -2.43
CA TYR A 29 -10.37 14.43 -3.59
C TYR A 29 -9.88 15.83 -3.24
N LEU A 30 -10.63 16.56 -2.41
CA LEU A 30 -10.23 17.89 -1.93
C LEU A 30 -8.98 17.80 -1.04
N GLU A 31 -8.87 16.76 -0.20
CA GLU A 31 -7.68 16.53 0.61
C GLU A 31 -6.47 16.20 -0.26
N TYR A 32 -6.62 15.36 -1.29
CA TYR A 32 -5.53 15.12 -2.26
C TYR A 32 -5.07 16.40 -2.95
N ILE A 33 -6.01 17.20 -3.48
CA ILE A 33 -5.69 18.47 -4.13
C ILE A 33 -4.97 19.42 -3.17
N TYR A 34 -5.41 19.48 -1.91
CA TYR A 34 -4.77 20.28 -0.89
C TYR A 34 -3.32 19.83 -0.62
N ARG A 35 -3.11 18.54 -0.41
CA ARG A 35 -1.79 17.96 -0.16
C ARG A 35 -0.84 18.18 -1.34
N PHE A 36 -1.29 17.89 -2.56
CA PHE A 36 -0.48 18.15 -3.75
C PHE A 36 -0.14 19.63 -3.91
N SER A 37 -1.09 20.52 -3.67
CA SER A 37 -0.84 21.96 -3.69
C SER A 37 0.21 22.38 -2.67
N ALA A 38 0.13 21.85 -1.44
CA ALA A 38 1.10 22.12 -0.38
C ALA A 38 2.50 21.64 -0.74
N LEU A 39 2.63 20.43 -1.34
CA LEU A 39 3.92 19.90 -1.79
C LEU A 39 4.56 20.77 -2.88
N PHE A 40 3.79 21.16 -3.89
CA PHE A 40 4.33 22.02 -4.96
C PHE A 40 4.66 23.41 -4.45
N GLN A 41 3.89 23.96 -3.49
CA GLN A 41 4.22 25.22 -2.83
C GLN A 41 5.53 25.11 -2.03
N GLN A 42 5.75 24.00 -1.36
CA GLN A 42 6.99 23.74 -0.63
C GLN A 42 8.18 23.68 -1.61
N ILE A 43 8.06 22.97 -2.72
CA ILE A 43 9.10 22.90 -3.75
C ILE A 43 9.37 24.30 -4.34
N GLU A 44 8.31 25.09 -4.62
CA GLU A 44 8.46 26.47 -5.11
C GLU A 44 9.23 27.35 -4.12
N ASN A 45 8.90 27.27 -2.84
CA ASN A 45 9.59 28.03 -1.79
C ASN A 45 11.07 27.65 -1.67
N TYR A 46 11.39 26.35 -1.74
CA TYR A 46 12.79 25.89 -1.74
C TYR A 46 13.53 26.33 -3.00
N ASP A 47 12.91 26.27 -4.16
CA ASP A 47 13.52 26.72 -5.40
C ASP A 47 13.74 28.22 -5.40
N ALA A 48 12.82 29.00 -4.86
CA ALA A 48 12.98 30.45 -4.70
C ALA A 48 14.17 30.82 -3.80
N ALA A 49 14.43 30.05 -2.75
CA ALA A 49 15.52 30.31 -1.81
C ALA A 49 16.88 29.81 -2.34
N HIS A 50 16.94 28.69 -3.04
CA HIS A 50 18.17 27.97 -3.33
C HIS A 50 18.43 27.72 -4.82
N ASN A 51 17.46 28.03 -5.71
CA ASN A 51 17.50 27.81 -7.16
C ASN A 51 17.98 26.41 -7.56
N ILE A 52 17.38 25.39 -6.95
CA ILE A 52 17.75 23.97 -7.11
C ILE A 52 17.08 23.27 -8.28
N VAL A 53 15.95 23.79 -8.77
CA VAL A 53 15.19 23.19 -9.86
C VAL A 53 15.65 23.75 -11.20
N ASP A 54 16.65 23.13 -11.78
CA ASP A 54 17.26 23.50 -13.05
C ASP A 54 16.53 22.87 -14.25
N SER A 55 15.92 21.71 -14.09
CA SER A 55 15.27 20.93 -15.13
C SER A 55 13.93 20.33 -14.69
N ILE A 56 13.13 19.89 -15.65
CA ILE A 56 11.89 19.13 -15.37
C ILE A 56 12.21 17.78 -14.73
N THR A 57 13.34 17.18 -15.09
CA THR A 57 13.81 15.92 -14.52
C THR A 57 14.14 16.09 -13.03
N THR A 58 14.83 17.16 -12.66
CA THR A 58 15.13 17.50 -11.26
C THR A 58 13.83 17.72 -10.48
N LEU A 59 12.87 18.46 -11.05
CA LEU A 59 11.56 18.64 -10.45
C LEU A 59 10.84 17.29 -10.19
N GLN A 60 10.89 16.38 -11.16
CA GLN A 60 10.26 15.06 -11.04
C GLN A 60 10.91 14.22 -9.93
N HIS A 61 12.23 14.24 -9.80
CA HIS A 61 12.95 13.53 -8.73
C HIS A 61 12.59 14.10 -7.35
N LEU A 62 12.68 15.42 -7.19
CA LEU A 62 12.30 16.09 -5.94
C LEU A 62 10.85 15.80 -5.55
N PHE A 63 9.94 15.89 -6.52
CA PHE A 63 8.53 15.56 -6.26
C PHE A 63 8.35 14.11 -5.79
N LYS A 64 9.00 13.14 -6.44
CA LYS A 64 8.94 11.73 -6.04
C LYS A 64 9.48 11.53 -4.63
N ASP A 65 10.62 12.13 -4.30
CA ASP A 65 11.26 12.00 -2.99
C ASP A 65 10.39 12.58 -1.86
N VAL A 66 9.74 13.72 -2.11
CA VAL A 66 8.84 14.34 -1.15
C VAL A 66 7.54 13.53 -1.03
N LEU A 67 6.97 13.10 -2.17
CA LEU A 67 5.74 12.34 -2.21
C LEU A 67 5.82 11.00 -1.44
N THR A 68 6.98 10.32 -1.48
CA THR A 68 7.15 9.05 -0.76
C THR A 68 7.09 9.19 0.77
N LYS A 69 7.26 10.39 1.29
CA LYS A 69 7.20 10.71 2.72
C LYS A 69 5.83 11.22 3.16
N GLU A 70 4.97 11.56 2.20
CA GLU A 70 3.63 12.06 2.50
C GLU A 70 2.67 10.93 2.81
N THR A 71 1.90 11.12 3.85
CA THR A 71 0.85 10.21 4.29
C THR A 71 -0.47 10.95 4.43
N LEU A 72 -1.56 10.27 4.15
CA LEU A 72 -2.90 10.77 4.45
C LEU A 72 -3.42 10.10 5.71
N ASP A 73 -3.71 10.90 6.72
CA ASP A 73 -4.30 10.41 7.94
C ASP A 73 -5.82 10.32 7.78
N PHE A 74 -6.33 9.10 7.76
CA PHE A 74 -7.75 8.85 7.80
C PHE A 74 -8.26 8.90 9.24
N LYS A 75 -9.07 9.89 9.58
CA LYS A 75 -9.74 9.95 10.87
C LYS A 75 -10.90 8.97 10.85
N GLY A 76 -10.70 7.77 11.40
CA GLY A 76 -11.76 6.80 11.68
C GLY A 76 -12.36 7.02 13.06
N GLN A 77 -13.51 6.40 13.31
CA GLN A 77 -14.05 6.29 14.68
C GLN A 77 -13.38 5.10 15.36
N PRO A 78 -12.58 5.31 16.42
CA PRO A 78 -11.69 4.27 16.95
C PRO A 78 -12.41 3.12 17.66
N LEU A 79 -13.71 3.23 17.94
CA LEU A 79 -14.46 2.24 18.70
C LEU A 79 -15.77 1.80 18.03
N ASN A 80 -15.97 2.13 16.77
CA ASN A 80 -17.21 1.80 16.08
C ASN A 80 -16.95 1.29 14.67
N GLY A 81 -17.66 0.24 14.28
CA GLY A 81 -17.57 -0.37 12.96
C GLY A 81 -16.33 -1.26 12.76
N LEU A 82 -16.00 -1.51 11.50
CA LEU A 82 -14.84 -2.31 11.12
C LEU A 82 -13.55 -1.52 11.36
N GLN A 83 -12.64 -2.09 12.14
CA GLN A 83 -11.32 -1.55 12.40
C GLN A 83 -10.26 -2.35 11.62
N ILE A 84 -9.47 -1.67 10.80
CA ILE A 84 -8.34 -2.27 10.07
C ILE A 84 -7.06 -1.65 10.60
N MET A 85 -6.20 -2.48 11.20
CA MET A 85 -4.99 -2.01 11.86
C MET A 85 -3.91 -3.09 11.83
N GLY A 86 -2.66 -2.72 12.06
CA GLY A 86 -1.59 -3.68 12.30
C GLY A 86 -1.72 -4.33 13.69
N MET A 87 -1.02 -5.45 13.87
CA MET A 87 -1.08 -6.19 15.14
C MET A 87 -0.57 -5.35 16.33
N LEU A 88 0.45 -4.53 16.12
CA LEU A 88 1.03 -3.72 17.19
C LEU A 88 0.14 -2.53 17.56
N GLU A 89 -0.67 -2.05 16.65
CA GLU A 89 -1.64 -0.95 16.86
C GLU A 89 -2.86 -1.41 17.64
N SER A 90 -3.12 -2.72 17.68
CA SER A 90 -4.25 -3.32 18.42
C SER A 90 -4.04 -3.38 19.93
N ARG A 91 -2.96 -2.80 20.46
CA ARG A 91 -2.63 -2.81 21.88
C ARG A 91 -3.80 -2.32 22.71
N VAL A 92 -4.07 -3.08 23.78
CA VAL A 92 -5.10 -2.73 24.79
C VAL A 92 -6.54 -2.74 24.26
N LEU A 93 -6.75 -2.98 22.96
CA LEU A 93 -8.08 -3.07 22.38
C LEU A 93 -8.62 -4.49 22.45
N ASP A 94 -9.92 -4.59 22.71
CA ASP A 94 -10.66 -5.84 22.74
C ASP A 94 -11.72 -5.82 21.64
N PHE A 95 -11.89 -6.94 20.93
CA PHE A 95 -12.83 -7.07 19.84
C PHE A 95 -13.67 -8.34 20.02
N GLU A 96 -14.93 -8.29 19.65
CA GLU A 96 -15.79 -9.48 19.67
C GLU A 96 -15.42 -10.46 18.54
N THR A 97 -15.08 -9.94 17.38
CA THR A 97 -14.65 -10.74 16.22
C THR A 97 -13.29 -10.23 15.75
N VAL A 98 -12.34 -11.13 15.62
CA VAL A 98 -10.98 -10.84 15.18
C VAL A 98 -10.71 -11.61 13.89
N ILE A 99 -10.24 -10.91 12.87
CA ILE A 99 -9.79 -11.50 11.60
C ILE A 99 -8.33 -11.14 11.42
N ILE A 100 -7.44 -12.13 11.50
CA ILE A 100 -6.00 -11.94 11.29
C ILE A 100 -5.64 -12.51 9.93
N VAL A 101 -5.08 -11.68 9.06
CA VAL A 101 -4.66 -12.09 7.72
C VAL A 101 -3.15 -12.30 7.64
N SER A 102 -2.71 -13.05 6.64
CA SER A 102 -1.28 -13.38 6.44
C SER A 102 -0.64 -14.12 7.62
N VAL A 103 -1.38 -15.06 8.22
CA VAL A 103 -0.91 -15.87 9.34
C VAL A 103 -0.02 -17.00 8.81
N ASN A 104 1.05 -16.62 8.11
CA ASN A 104 2.05 -17.54 7.56
C ASN A 104 3.36 -17.46 8.34
N GLU A 105 4.09 -18.58 8.39
CA GLU A 105 5.40 -18.62 9.02
C GLU A 105 6.38 -17.65 8.36
N GLY A 106 7.11 -16.90 9.17
CA GLY A 106 8.01 -15.86 8.71
C GLY A 106 7.35 -14.50 8.42
N ILE A 107 6.00 -14.43 8.39
CA ILE A 107 5.21 -13.19 8.35
C ILE A 107 4.66 -12.90 9.73
N LEU A 108 4.03 -13.87 10.35
CA LEU A 108 3.52 -13.80 11.71
C LEU A 108 3.79 -15.13 12.47
N PRO A 109 4.76 -15.15 13.40
CA PRO A 109 5.71 -14.07 13.73
C PRO A 109 6.69 -13.77 12.60
N ALA A 110 7.21 -12.53 12.58
CA ALA A 110 8.06 -12.06 11.49
C ALA A 110 9.44 -12.77 11.40
N GLY A 111 9.80 -13.56 12.37
CA GLY A 111 11.04 -14.35 12.38
C GLY A 111 12.33 -13.51 12.25
N LYS A 112 13.35 -14.12 11.70
CA LYS A 112 14.65 -13.48 11.44
C LYS A 112 14.58 -12.63 10.16
N THR A 113 14.12 -11.40 10.26
CA THR A 113 13.86 -10.56 9.07
C THR A 113 15.04 -9.70 8.62
N LYS A 114 16.08 -9.52 9.44
CA LYS A 114 17.23 -8.67 9.09
C LYS A 114 18.52 -9.26 9.61
N ASN A 115 19.52 -9.36 8.75
CA ASN A 115 20.89 -9.58 9.17
C ASN A 115 21.41 -8.30 9.82
N SER A 116 21.82 -8.40 11.07
CA SER A 116 22.48 -7.32 11.80
C SER A 116 23.99 -7.43 11.58
N PHE A 117 24.67 -6.29 11.51
CA PHE A 117 26.13 -6.26 11.54
C PHE A 117 26.73 -6.80 12.85
N ILE A 118 25.95 -6.79 13.92
CA ILE A 118 26.36 -7.34 15.21
C ILE A 118 26.01 -8.84 15.24
N PRO A 119 26.99 -9.74 15.38
CA PRO A 119 26.77 -11.18 15.52
C PRO A 119 25.85 -11.52 16.69
N PHE A 120 25.17 -12.67 16.58
CA PHE A 120 24.17 -13.09 17.55
C PHE A 120 24.74 -13.36 18.94
N ASP A 121 25.91 -13.98 19.02
CA ASP A 121 26.68 -14.25 20.23
C ASP A 121 27.06 -12.95 20.97
N VAL A 122 27.59 -11.97 20.23
CA VAL A 122 27.91 -10.65 20.78
C VAL A 122 26.68 -9.92 21.33
N LYS A 123 25.51 -10.12 20.68
CA LYS A 123 24.25 -9.57 21.21
C LYS A 123 23.88 -10.21 22.56
N ILE A 124 24.02 -11.53 22.67
CA ILE A 124 23.73 -12.25 23.91
C ILE A 124 24.66 -11.78 25.03
N GLU A 125 25.98 -11.74 24.78
CA GLU A 125 26.97 -11.29 25.78
C GLU A 125 26.72 -9.89 26.30
N ASN A 126 26.22 -8.99 25.43
CA ASN A 126 25.96 -7.59 25.77
C ASN A 126 24.50 -7.30 26.10
N ASN A 127 23.64 -8.30 26.30
CA ASN A 127 22.22 -8.15 26.59
C ASN A 127 21.46 -7.26 25.58
N LEU A 128 21.86 -7.33 24.30
CA LEU A 128 21.18 -6.58 23.22
C LEU A 128 19.96 -7.35 22.73
N PRO A 129 18.90 -6.64 22.29
CA PRO A 129 17.70 -7.28 21.77
C PRO A 129 18.00 -8.18 20.57
N THR A 130 17.43 -9.39 20.59
CA THR A 130 17.53 -10.39 19.54
C THR A 130 16.18 -10.57 18.83
N TYR A 131 16.09 -11.51 17.89
CA TYR A 131 14.81 -11.87 17.28
C TYR A 131 13.85 -12.55 18.29
N LYS A 132 14.36 -13.14 19.37
CA LYS A 132 13.55 -13.82 20.39
C LYS A 132 12.63 -12.86 21.13
N GLU A 133 13.15 -11.68 21.51
CA GLU A 133 12.36 -10.64 22.16
C GLU A 133 11.30 -10.08 21.22
N LYS A 134 11.64 -9.95 19.94
CA LYS A 134 10.69 -9.52 18.92
C LYS A 134 9.56 -10.55 18.74
N ASP A 135 9.90 -11.84 18.63
CA ASP A 135 8.92 -12.91 18.50
C ASP A 135 8.04 -12.98 19.77
N ALA A 136 8.60 -12.78 20.96
CA ALA A 136 7.83 -12.73 22.21
C ALA A 136 6.79 -11.58 22.21
N VAL A 137 7.13 -10.42 21.67
CA VAL A 137 6.19 -9.29 21.53
C VAL A 137 5.04 -9.66 20.58
N TYR A 138 5.33 -10.27 19.41
CA TYR A 138 4.29 -10.72 18.49
C TYR A 138 3.40 -11.80 19.11
N THR A 139 4.02 -12.76 19.82
CA THR A 139 3.29 -13.81 20.54
C THR A 139 2.33 -13.23 21.57
N TYR A 140 2.82 -12.29 22.39
CA TYR A 140 1.98 -11.61 23.38
C TYR A 140 0.78 -10.91 22.73
N HIS A 141 0.97 -10.14 21.67
CA HIS A 141 -0.11 -9.42 21.00
C HIS A 141 -1.09 -10.37 20.30
N PHE A 142 -0.60 -11.46 19.72
CA PHE A 142 -1.43 -12.49 19.11
C PHE A 142 -2.39 -13.10 20.15
N TYR A 143 -1.86 -13.67 21.22
CA TYR A 143 -2.69 -14.27 22.26
C TYR A 143 -3.58 -13.26 23.00
N ARG A 144 -3.08 -12.03 23.16
CA ARG A 144 -3.86 -10.96 23.77
C ARG A 144 -5.13 -10.61 22.95
N LEU A 145 -5.03 -10.61 21.63
CA LEU A 145 -6.18 -10.40 20.74
C LEU A 145 -7.19 -11.55 20.84
N LEU A 146 -6.73 -12.77 20.97
CA LEU A 146 -7.60 -13.94 21.07
C LEU A 146 -8.33 -14.02 22.40
N HIS A 147 -7.70 -13.57 23.48
CA HIS A 147 -8.14 -13.80 24.86
C HIS A 147 -9.58 -13.37 25.16
N ARG A 148 -10.08 -12.29 24.54
CA ARG A 148 -11.43 -11.76 24.75
C ARG A 148 -12.32 -11.81 23.53
N ALA A 149 -11.84 -12.36 22.43
CA ALA A 149 -12.61 -12.51 21.21
C ALA A 149 -13.62 -13.66 21.33
N LYS A 150 -14.84 -13.44 20.86
CA LYS A 150 -15.86 -14.49 20.76
C LYS A 150 -15.67 -15.35 19.52
N ALA A 151 -15.19 -14.74 18.43
CA ALA A 151 -14.90 -15.42 17.18
C ALA A 151 -13.55 -14.95 16.63
N VAL A 152 -12.72 -15.90 16.20
CA VAL A 152 -11.39 -15.64 15.62
C VAL A 152 -11.28 -16.33 14.27
N HIS A 153 -10.85 -15.59 13.27
CA HIS A 153 -10.59 -16.10 11.92
C HIS A 153 -9.13 -15.85 11.58
N LEU A 154 -8.38 -16.93 11.39
CA LEU A 154 -6.98 -16.89 10.99
C LEU A 154 -6.89 -17.24 9.50
N VAL A 155 -6.43 -16.30 8.69
CA VAL A 155 -6.35 -16.45 7.24
C VAL A 155 -4.89 -16.52 6.83
N TYR A 156 -4.51 -17.61 6.17
CA TYR A 156 -3.16 -17.80 5.64
C TYR A 156 -3.20 -18.25 4.18
N ASN A 157 -2.13 -17.99 3.45
CA ASN A 157 -2.00 -18.37 2.06
C ASN A 157 -1.38 -19.77 1.97
N THR A 158 -1.99 -20.65 1.17
CA THR A 158 -1.50 -22.01 0.91
C THR A 158 -0.76 -22.13 -0.43
N GLU A 159 -0.77 -21.08 -1.26
CA GLU A 159 -0.05 -21.10 -2.52
C GLU A 159 1.46 -20.91 -2.27
N PRO A 160 2.31 -21.77 -2.85
CA PRO A 160 3.76 -21.63 -2.70
C PRO A 160 4.24 -20.39 -3.48
N GLU A 161 4.64 -19.36 -2.76
CA GLU A 161 5.46 -18.30 -3.35
C GLU A 161 6.89 -18.79 -3.51
N VAL A 162 7.50 -18.52 -4.68
CA VAL A 162 8.84 -19.03 -5.07
C VAL A 162 9.96 -18.66 -4.07
N LEU A 163 9.74 -17.64 -3.22
CA LEU A 163 10.74 -17.10 -2.31
C LEU A 163 10.34 -17.06 -0.83
N LYS A 164 9.08 -17.33 -0.50
CA LYS A 164 8.59 -17.34 0.90
C LYS A 164 7.68 -18.53 1.10
N GLY A 165 7.90 -19.26 2.20
CA GLY A 165 7.12 -20.43 2.54
C GLY A 165 5.62 -20.14 2.61
N SER A 166 4.82 -21.04 2.06
CA SER A 166 3.36 -21.06 2.17
C SER A 166 2.88 -21.82 3.41
N GLU A 167 3.77 -22.02 4.37
CA GLU A 167 3.45 -22.76 5.58
C GLU A 167 2.57 -21.93 6.52
N PRO A 168 1.58 -22.56 7.17
CA PRO A 168 0.82 -21.89 8.21
C PRO A 168 1.74 -21.49 9.37
N SER A 169 1.43 -20.40 10.03
CA SER A 169 2.17 -19.94 11.19
C SER A 169 2.20 -21.00 12.29
N ARG A 170 3.33 -21.09 13.01
CA ARG A 170 3.46 -21.90 14.24
C ARG A 170 2.36 -21.58 15.27
N PHE A 171 1.79 -20.39 15.26
CA PHE A 171 0.70 -20.03 16.14
C PHE A 171 -0.57 -20.84 15.87
N ILE A 172 -0.85 -21.19 14.61
CA ILE A 172 -1.99 -22.05 14.25
C ILE A 172 -1.73 -23.46 14.83
N ALA A 173 -0.54 -24.02 14.59
CA ALA A 173 -0.18 -25.34 15.14
C ALA A 173 -0.23 -25.37 16.68
N GLN A 174 0.16 -24.29 17.35
CA GLN A 174 0.05 -24.17 18.80
C GLN A 174 -1.40 -24.21 19.27
N LEU A 175 -2.30 -23.43 18.62
CA LEU A 175 -3.72 -23.43 18.97
C LEU A 175 -4.40 -24.78 18.72
N GLU A 176 -3.97 -25.53 17.71
CA GLU A 176 -4.47 -26.89 17.42
C GLU A 176 -4.02 -27.93 18.46
N LEU A 177 -2.84 -27.74 19.04
CA LEU A 177 -2.32 -28.61 20.09
C LEU A 177 -2.90 -28.27 21.47
N GLU A 178 -3.46 -27.10 21.66
CA GLU A 178 -4.10 -26.70 22.90
C GLU A 178 -5.54 -27.24 22.94
N ASP A 179 -5.84 -28.13 23.87
CA ASP A 179 -7.14 -28.82 24.01
C ASP A 179 -8.35 -27.89 24.25
N HIS A 180 -8.10 -26.61 24.44
CA HIS A 180 -9.13 -25.60 24.75
C HIS A 180 -9.76 -24.96 23.54
N HIS A 181 -9.19 -25.14 22.34
CA HIS A 181 -9.63 -24.51 21.11
C HIS A 181 -10.23 -25.50 20.11
N GLN A 182 -11.43 -25.20 19.60
CA GLN A 182 -12.04 -25.95 18.51
C GLN A 182 -11.70 -25.27 17.18
N CYS A 183 -10.66 -25.74 16.52
CA CYS A 183 -10.25 -25.23 15.22
C CYS A 183 -11.07 -25.85 14.08
N ARG A 184 -11.58 -25.04 13.18
CA ARG A 184 -12.25 -25.48 11.95
C ARG A 184 -11.45 -24.98 10.75
N HIS A 185 -11.06 -25.90 9.87
CA HIS A 185 -10.37 -25.55 8.63
C HIS A 185 -11.35 -25.37 7.49
N GLN A 186 -11.18 -24.29 6.73
CA GLN A 186 -11.97 -23.98 5.55
C GLN A 186 -11.07 -23.46 4.43
N ILE A 187 -11.31 -23.88 3.22
CA ILE A 187 -10.61 -23.37 2.05
C ILE A 187 -11.46 -22.27 1.42
N LEU A 188 -10.90 -21.06 1.37
CA LEU A 188 -11.51 -19.92 0.71
C LEU A 188 -10.92 -19.76 -0.67
N THR A 189 -11.74 -19.96 -1.69
CA THR A 189 -11.35 -19.72 -3.08
C THR A 189 -11.96 -18.40 -3.54
N PRO A 190 -11.16 -17.43 -3.97
CA PRO A 190 -11.71 -16.19 -4.50
C PRO A 190 -12.50 -16.48 -5.78
N LYS A 191 -13.71 -15.93 -5.87
CA LYS A 191 -14.42 -15.93 -7.15
C LYS A 191 -13.66 -15.02 -8.11
N VAL A 192 -12.96 -15.61 -9.05
CA VAL A 192 -12.35 -14.84 -10.13
C VAL A 192 -13.48 -14.17 -10.92
N PRO A 193 -13.62 -12.84 -10.88
CA PRO A 193 -14.62 -12.19 -11.71
C PRO A 193 -14.30 -12.52 -13.17
N LYS A 194 -15.28 -13.02 -13.93
CA LYS A 194 -15.17 -13.11 -15.39
C LYS A 194 -15.05 -11.66 -15.88
N ILE A 195 -13.84 -11.16 -16.00
CA ILE A 195 -13.59 -9.92 -16.71
C ILE A 195 -13.93 -10.21 -18.15
N SER A 196 -15.11 -9.80 -18.59
CA SER A 196 -15.40 -9.75 -20.02
C SER A 196 -14.52 -8.63 -20.58
N THR A 197 -13.33 -8.98 -21.00
CA THR A 197 -12.53 -8.11 -21.83
C THR A 197 -13.26 -8.00 -23.15
N SER A 198 -14.16 -7.03 -23.26
CA SER A 198 -14.64 -6.65 -24.58
C SER A 198 -13.43 -6.12 -25.35
N PRO A 199 -13.05 -6.73 -26.46
CA PRO A 199 -11.90 -6.25 -27.23
C PRO A 199 -12.16 -4.79 -27.60
N LEU A 200 -11.12 -3.97 -27.51
CA LEU A 200 -11.19 -2.58 -27.93
C LEU A 200 -11.47 -2.55 -29.44
N LEU A 201 -12.74 -2.37 -29.79
CA LEU A 201 -13.19 -2.27 -31.19
C LEU A 201 -13.15 -0.81 -31.61
N VAL A 202 -12.16 -0.46 -32.40
CA VAL A 202 -12.08 0.85 -33.04
C VAL A 202 -12.71 0.75 -34.42
N LYS A 203 -13.86 1.43 -34.63
CA LYS A 203 -14.50 1.50 -35.92
C LYS A 203 -13.64 2.33 -36.88
N LYS A 204 -13.39 1.84 -38.09
CA LYS A 204 -12.67 2.55 -39.14
C LYS A 204 -13.52 3.69 -39.71
N THR A 205 -13.61 4.78 -38.97
CA THR A 205 -14.30 6.00 -39.42
C THR A 205 -13.36 6.84 -40.28
N LYS A 206 -13.94 7.69 -41.14
CA LYS A 206 -13.18 8.56 -42.05
C LYS A 206 -12.10 9.39 -41.35
N PRO A 207 -12.37 10.04 -40.17
CA PRO A 207 -11.33 10.79 -39.46
C PRO A 207 -10.18 9.91 -38.96
N ILE A 208 -10.47 8.66 -38.55
CA ILE A 208 -9.45 7.73 -38.08
C ILE A 208 -8.56 7.27 -39.23
N LEU A 209 -9.17 7.00 -40.41
CA LEU A 209 -8.40 6.62 -41.60
C LEU A 209 -7.50 7.77 -42.09
N GLU A 210 -7.98 9.00 -42.08
CA GLU A 210 -7.19 10.20 -42.41
C GLU A 210 -6.02 10.38 -41.42
N SER A 211 -6.27 10.19 -40.10
CA SER A 211 -5.22 10.22 -39.07
C SER A 211 -4.18 9.13 -39.27
N LEU A 212 -4.59 7.92 -39.64
CA LEU A 212 -3.69 6.81 -39.90
C LEU A 212 -2.87 7.02 -41.18
N GLN A 213 -3.45 7.62 -42.23
CA GLN A 213 -2.73 7.98 -43.44
C GLN A 213 -1.67 9.02 -43.13
N ALA A 214 -2.01 10.10 -42.43
CA ALA A 214 -1.05 11.11 -42.01
C ALA A 214 0.09 10.53 -41.13
N LEU A 215 -0.23 9.55 -40.29
CA LEU A 215 0.77 8.84 -39.49
C LEU A 215 1.70 7.98 -40.37
N ALA A 216 1.13 7.31 -41.38
CA ALA A 216 1.90 6.48 -42.30
C ALA A 216 2.85 7.32 -43.17
N GLU A 217 2.38 8.51 -43.63
CA GLU A 217 3.21 9.46 -44.39
C GLU A 217 4.36 10.03 -43.54
N ARG A 218 4.14 10.20 -42.22
CA ARG A 218 5.16 10.68 -41.28
C ARG A 218 6.19 9.60 -40.96
N GLY A 219 5.85 8.33 -41.17
CA GLY A 219 6.67 7.18 -40.86
C GLY A 219 6.54 6.71 -39.37
N LEU A 220 6.66 5.43 -39.17
CA LEU A 220 6.66 4.80 -37.84
C LEU A 220 8.08 4.40 -37.46
N SER A 221 8.48 4.62 -36.23
CA SER A 221 9.77 4.15 -35.75
C SER A 221 9.76 2.62 -35.58
N PRO A 222 10.91 1.92 -35.80
CA PRO A 222 11.00 0.47 -35.58
C PRO A 222 10.56 0.02 -34.19
N SER A 223 10.81 0.82 -33.16
CA SER A 223 10.39 0.56 -31.79
C SER A 223 8.86 0.67 -31.60
N SER A 224 8.19 1.52 -32.34
CA SER A 224 6.72 1.62 -32.33
C SER A 224 6.06 0.40 -32.96
N LEU A 225 6.67 -0.19 -33.97
CA LEU A 225 6.19 -1.42 -34.63
C LEU A 225 6.39 -2.66 -33.75
N GLY A 226 7.43 -2.70 -32.91
CA GLY A 226 7.70 -3.81 -32.00
C GLY A 226 6.79 -3.87 -30.77
N GLN A 227 5.95 -2.85 -30.53
CA GLN A 227 4.97 -2.84 -29.45
C GLN A 227 3.59 -3.37 -29.86
N TYR A 228 3.39 -3.68 -31.13
CA TYR A 228 2.21 -4.35 -31.68
C TYR A 228 2.49 -5.81 -31.97
#